data_7f22f8aa12316fb8b2062e8d8af1a7d5
#
_entry.id   7f22f8aa12316fb8b2062e8d8af1a7d5
#
_cell.length_a   1.000
_cell.length_b   1.000
_cell.length_c   1.000
_cell.angle_alpha   90.00
_cell.angle_beta   90.00
_cell.angle_gamma   90.00
#
_symmetry.space_group_name_H-M   'P 1'
#
loop_
_entity.id
_entity.type
_entity.pdbx_description
1 polymer ?
#
loop_
_entity_poly.entity_id
_entity_poly.type
_entity_poly.pdbx_seq_one_letter_code
_entity_poly.pdbx_strand_id
1 'polypeptide(L)'
;ALAVWPVLVQAADVVGAYGLGGLWLLAALLCLLSLPLIPQAAAPRAFCPRRPATSLATGLALAVLLLAYGAWRLDAHPFRAEPSGPESMAVLFVEGNVDQNRKWLPAFQRQTVDLYLALTRAGLAARPAADRDAKPLIIWPETALPFFFETKPALAALVRDMALEARGPLLFGAPGVERRPGRAEPAIFNRAFLLGPDGATIGHYDKEHLVPFGEY
;
A
#
# COMPACT_ATOMS: atom_id res chain seq x y z
N ALA A 1 2.75 -1.77 14.06
CA ALA A 1 2.09 -2.11 15.33
C ALA A 1 0.90 -1.18 15.64
N LEU A 2 1.00 0.16 15.46
CA LEU A 2 -0.10 1.10 15.76
C LEU A 2 -1.30 0.99 14.81
N ALA A 3 -1.10 0.53 13.58
CA ALA A 3 -2.14 0.44 12.54
C ALA A 3 -3.31 -0.49 12.90
N VAL A 4 -3.12 -1.40 13.86
CA VAL A 4 -4.18 -2.28 14.39
C VAL A 4 -5.27 -1.46 15.14
N TRP A 5 -4.92 -0.27 15.59
CA TRP A 5 -5.82 0.63 16.33
C TRP A 5 -6.06 1.91 15.52
N PRO A 6 -7.10 1.97 14.68
CA PRO A 6 -7.32 3.11 13.79
C PRO A 6 -7.29 4.47 14.48
N VAL A 7 -7.78 4.58 15.70
CA VAL A 7 -7.77 5.84 16.47
C VAL A 7 -6.37 6.40 16.72
N LEU A 8 -5.35 5.51 16.81
CA LEU A 8 -3.97 5.91 17.08
C LEU A 8 -3.23 6.47 15.85
N VAL A 9 -3.75 6.23 14.65
CA VAL A 9 -3.05 6.56 13.39
C VAL A 9 -3.67 7.73 12.64
N GLN A 10 -4.81 8.27 13.10
CA GLN A 10 -5.52 9.32 12.36
C GLN A 10 -4.70 10.59 12.16
N ALA A 11 -3.91 11.01 13.16
CA ALA A 11 -3.10 12.23 13.04
C ALA A 11 -1.95 12.11 12.02
N ALA A 12 -1.77 10.94 11.37
CA ALA A 12 -0.85 10.80 10.25
C ALA A 12 -1.27 11.64 9.03
N ASP A 13 -2.53 12.02 8.89
CA ASP A 13 -3.03 12.93 7.86
C ASP A 13 -2.48 14.37 7.99
N VAL A 14 -2.09 14.76 9.21
CA VAL A 14 -1.54 16.09 9.50
C VAL A 14 0.00 16.09 9.53
N VAL A 15 0.59 15.10 10.22
CA VAL A 15 2.04 15.10 10.50
C VAL A 15 2.82 14.00 9.76
N GLY A 16 2.14 13.21 8.96
CA GLY A 16 2.72 12.05 8.28
C GLY A 16 3.01 10.88 9.24
N ALA A 17 3.35 9.73 8.70
CA ALA A 17 3.59 8.51 9.47
C ALA A 17 4.80 8.64 10.44
N TYR A 18 5.86 9.30 10.00
CA TYR A 18 7.06 9.51 10.82
C TYR A 18 6.82 10.55 11.93
N GLY A 19 6.12 11.66 11.63
CA GLY A 19 5.74 12.67 12.62
C GLY A 19 4.84 12.08 13.70
N LEU A 20 3.87 11.27 13.31
CA LEU A 20 2.99 10.56 14.25
C LEU A 20 3.79 9.63 15.18
N GLY A 21 4.72 8.84 14.61
CA GLY A 21 5.61 7.98 15.41
C GLY A 21 6.44 8.78 16.42
N GLY A 22 6.98 9.93 15.98
CA GLY A 22 7.72 10.87 16.84
C GLY A 22 6.87 11.44 17.97
N LEU A 23 5.62 11.83 17.71
CA LEU A 23 4.71 12.36 18.74
C LEU A 23 4.34 11.32 19.79
N TRP A 24 4.05 10.07 19.38
CA TRP A 24 3.79 8.97 20.32
C TRP A 24 5.01 8.63 21.15
N LEU A 25 6.21 8.62 20.54
CA LEU A 25 7.46 8.41 21.25
C LEU A 25 7.73 9.54 22.26
N LEU A 26 7.51 10.80 21.87
CA LEU A 26 7.66 11.96 22.76
C LEU A 26 6.70 11.88 23.95
N ALA A 27 5.42 11.56 23.73
CA ALA A 27 4.46 11.38 24.81
C ALA A 27 4.91 10.29 25.79
N ALA A 28 5.33 9.13 25.28
CA ALA A 28 5.83 8.03 26.09
C ALA A 28 7.10 8.41 26.88
N LEU A 29 8.05 9.09 26.24
CA LEU A 29 9.29 9.55 26.86
C LEU A 29 9.03 10.54 28.00
N LEU A 30 8.14 11.52 27.80
CA LEU A 30 7.76 12.49 28.83
C LEU A 30 7.11 11.79 30.04
N CYS A 31 6.27 10.80 29.82
CA CYS A 31 5.71 9.99 30.89
C CYS A 31 6.80 9.17 31.62
N LEU A 32 7.68 8.52 30.87
CA LEU A 32 8.74 7.69 31.43
C LEU A 32 9.74 8.50 32.28
N LEU A 33 10.13 9.71 31.83
CA LEU A 33 11.05 10.60 32.54
C LEU A 33 10.45 11.15 33.86
N SER A 34 9.13 11.09 34.01
CA SER A 34 8.46 11.50 35.24
C SER A 34 8.46 10.42 36.33
N LEU A 35 8.78 9.15 35.95
CA LEU A 35 8.81 8.04 36.88
C LEU A 35 10.11 8.03 37.70
N PRO A 36 10.05 7.71 39.03
CA PRO A 36 11.23 7.65 39.89
C PRO A 36 12.17 6.48 39.61
N LEU A 37 11.87 5.68 38.54
CA LEU A 37 12.62 4.49 38.16
C LEU A 37 13.98 4.81 37.49
N ILE A 38 14.15 6.03 36.96
CA ILE A 38 15.41 6.46 36.34
C ILE A 38 16.24 7.24 37.39
N PRO A 39 17.40 6.71 37.80
CA PRO A 39 18.28 7.45 38.68
C PRO A 39 18.64 8.79 38.03
N GLN A 40 18.34 9.92 38.69
CA GLN A 40 18.59 11.27 38.15
C GLN A 40 20.07 11.50 37.82
N ALA A 41 20.99 10.75 38.45
CA ALA A 41 22.41 10.77 38.14
C ALA A 41 22.80 10.17 36.77
N ALA A 42 21.95 9.32 36.19
CA ALA A 42 22.17 8.65 34.89
C ALA A 42 21.54 9.38 33.70
N ALA A 43 20.63 10.33 33.96
CA ALA A 43 19.97 11.08 32.87
C ALA A 43 20.87 12.23 32.40
N PRO A 44 21.04 12.42 31.06
CA PRO A 44 21.71 13.61 30.55
C PRO A 44 21.03 14.88 31.10
N ARG A 45 21.81 15.84 31.63
CA ARG A 45 21.27 17.07 32.25
C ARG A 45 20.28 17.85 31.39
N ALA A 46 20.37 17.69 30.06
CA ALA A 46 19.44 18.29 29.12
C ALA A 46 18.03 17.66 29.15
N PHE A 47 17.90 16.42 29.64
CA PHE A 47 16.65 15.65 29.70
C PHE A 47 16.11 15.47 31.12
N CYS A 48 16.76 16.06 32.13
CA CYS A 48 16.27 15.94 33.49
C CYS A 48 15.15 16.98 33.72
N PRO A 49 13.88 16.60 33.79
CA PRO A 49 12.80 17.56 33.98
C PRO A 49 12.92 18.14 35.37
N ARG A 50 13.09 19.47 35.47
CA ARG A 50 13.14 20.19 36.75
C ARG A 50 11.85 20.02 37.57
N ARG A 51 10.76 19.55 36.92
CA ARG A 51 9.45 19.29 37.55
C ARG A 51 8.85 18.02 36.92
N PRO A 52 9.03 16.85 37.55
CA PRO A 52 8.50 15.58 36.98
C PRO A 52 6.98 15.59 36.77
N ALA A 53 6.23 16.30 37.64
CA ALA A 53 4.78 16.43 37.48
C ALA A 53 4.36 17.16 36.16
N THR A 54 5.13 18.15 35.73
CA THR A 54 4.86 18.87 34.48
C THR A 54 5.15 17.98 33.26
N SER A 55 6.24 17.19 33.30
CA SER A 55 6.55 16.24 32.21
C SER A 55 5.46 15.19 32.06
N LEU A 56 4.98 14.62 33.18
CA LEU A 56 3.87 13.66 33.15
C LEU A 56 2.61 14.30 32.57
N ALA A 57 2.22 15.48 33.09
CA ALA A 57 1.05 16.17 32.61
C ALA A 57 1.13 16.50 31.11
N THR A 58 2.29 16.94 30.63
CA THR A 58 2.49 17.22 29.19
C THR A 58 2.43 15.95 28.33
N GLY A 59 3.07 14.86 28.78
CA GLY A 59 3.03 13.58 28.04
C GLY A 59 1.60 13.01 27.95
N LEU A 60 0.87 13.03 29.07
CA LEU A 60 -0.53 12.61 29.11
C LEU A 60 -1.43 13.51 28.26
N ALA A 61 -1.23 14.85 28.35
CA ALA A 61 -2.02 15.79 27.54
C ALA A 61 -1.80 15.57 26.05
N LEU A 62 -0.56 15.31 25.61
CA LEU A 62 -0.25 14.97 24.21
C LEU A 62 -0.92 13.68 23.80
N ALA A 63 -0.85 12.63 24.60
CA ALA A 63 -1.51 11.36 24.31
C ALA A 63 -3.05 11.50 24.21
N VAL A 64 -3.65 12.24 25.15
CA VAL A 64 -5.10 12.52 25.13
C VAL A 64 -5.47 13.34 23.90
N LEU A 65 -4.68 14.32 23.50
CA LEU A 65 -4.93 15.14 22.31
C LEU A 65 -4.89 14.30 21.02
N LEU A 66 -3.91 13.41 20.90
CA LEU A 66 -3.81 12.49 19.75
C LEU A 66 -5.00 11.52 19.71
N LEU A 67 -5.41 10.98 20.84
CA LEU A 67 -6.59 10.10 20.94
C LEU A 67 -7.89 10.85 20.66
N ALA A 68 -8.06 12.05 21.21
CA ALA A 68 -9.24 12.88 20.99
C ALA A 68 -9.37 13.28 19.51
N TYR A 69 -8.23 13.68 18.89
CA TYR A 69 -8.19 13.95 17.45
C TYR A 69 -8.57 12.69 16.65
N GLY A 70 -7.99 11.54 16.97
CA GLY A 70 -8.29 10.29 16.29
C GLY A 70 -9.74 9.85 16.42
N ALA A 71 -10.33 9.98 17.60
CA ALA A 71 -11.75 9.69 17.84
C ALA A 71 -12.65 10.65 17.05
N TRP A 72 -12.39 11.96 17.13
CA TRP A 72 -13.11 12.97 16.36
C TRP A 72 -13.01 12.70 14.84
N ARG A 73 -11.82 12.36 14.34
CA ARG A 73 -11.59 12.12 12.92
C ARG A 73 -12.37 10.90 12.41
N LEU A 74 -12.41 9.83 13.20
CA LEU A 74 -13.18 8.63 12.87
C LEU A 74 -14.69 8.88 12.91
N ASP A 75 -15.15 9.72 13.82
CA ASP A 75 -16.56 10.10 13.91
C ASP A 75 -16.97 11.05 12.77
N ALA A 76 -16.14 12.07 12.50
CA ALA A 76 -16.39 13.06 11.44
C ALA A 76 -16.32 12.44 10.03
N HIS A 77 -15.48 11.39 9.86
CA HIS A 77 -15.29 10.68 8.59
C HIS A 77 -15.42 9.18 8.83
N PRO A 78 -16.62 8.69 9.19
CA PRO A 78 -16.80 7.26 9.37
C PRO A 78 -16.46 6.55 8.08
N PHE A 79 -15.59 5.52 8.18
CA PHE A 79 -15.37 4.59 7.07
C PHE A 79 -16.65 3.75 6.91
N ARG A 80 -17.66 4.35 6.31
CA ARG A 80 -18.86 3.62 5.92
C ARG A 80 -18.58 2.98 4.58
N ALA A 81 -18.64 1.66 4.53
CA ALA A 81 -18.93 1.00 3.27
C ALA A 81 -20.32 1.53 2.85
N GLU A 82 -20.35 2.44 1.89
CA GLU A 82 -21.59 2.85 1.26
C GLU A 82 -22.28 1.58 0.75
N PRO A 83 -23.58 1.42 0.99
CA PRO A 83 -24.33 0.33 0.38
C PRO A 83 -24.09 0.36 -1.13
N SER A 84 -23.92 -0.80 -1.73
CA SER A 84 -23.73 -0.94 -3.18
C SER A 84 -24.85 -0.19 -3.91
N GLY A 85 -24.55 1.03 -4.38
CA GLY A 85 -25.46 1.84 -5.18
C GLY A 85 -25.28 1.56 -6.68
N PRO A 86 -26.09 2.17 -7.56
CA PRO A 86 -25.98 1.97 -9.01
C PRO A 86 -24.63 2.42 -9.59
N GLU A 87 -23.85 3.23 -8.83
CA GLU A 87 -22.50 3.66 -9.19
C GLU A 87 -21.39 2.81 -8.57
N SER A 88 -21.73 1.72 -7.87
CA SER A 88 -20.73 0.85 -7.26
C SER A 88 -20.09 -0.07 -8.31
N MET A 89 -18.77 -0.20 -8.25
CA MET A 89 -18.00 -1.10 -9.09
C MET A 89 -17.50 -2.28 -8.27
N ALA A 90 -17.71 -3.49 -8.77
CA ALA A 90 -17.10 -4.67 -8.18
C ALA A 90 -15.58 -4.66 -8.40
N VAL A 91 -14.81 -4.88 -7.33
CA VAL A 91 -13.35 -4.94 -7.39
C VAL A 91 -12.86 -6.28 -6.85
N LEU A 92 -11.95 -6.93 -7.56
CA LEU A 92 -11.26 -8.14 -7.14
C LEU A 92 -9.78 -7.84 -6.93
N PHE A 93 -9.35 -7.75 -5.67
CA PHE A 93 -7.93 -7.66 -5.31
C PHE A 93 -7.31 -9.05 -5.26
N VAL A 94 -6.19 -9.23 -5.95
CA VAL A 94 -5.46 -10.50 -6.02
C VAL A 94 -4.06 -10.31 -5.49
N GLU A 95 -3.74 -10.91 -4.36
CA GLU A 95 -2.42 -10.84 -3.74
C GLU A 95 -1.70 -12.19 -3.84
N GLY A 96 -0.56 -12.20 -4.54
CA GLY A 96 0.21 -13.42 -4.79
C GLY A 96 1.17 -13.81 -3.67
N ASN A 97 1.49 -12.90 -2.74
CA ASN A 97 2.47 -13.06 -1.65
C ASN A 97 3.79 -13.72 -2.12
N VAL A 98 4.31 -13.23 -3.26
CA VAL A 98 5.50 -13.78 -3.90
C VAL A 98 6.76 -13.36 -3.15
N ASP A 99 7.63 -14.32 -2.81
CA ASP A 99 8.93 -14.06 -2.16
C ASP A 99 9.79 -13.13 -3.04
N GLN A 100 10.22 -11.99 -2.46
CA GLN A 100 11.00 -10.96 -3.16
C GLN A 100 12.35 -11.46 -3.66
N ASN A 101 12.99 -12.43 -2.97
CA ASN A 101 14.28 -12.99 -3.37
C ASN A 101 14.18 -13.85 -4.64
N ARG A 102 13.00 -14.43 -4.90
CA ARG A 102 12.76 -15.32 -6.04
C ARG A 102 12.04 -14.61 -7.19
N LYS A 103 11.32 -13.56 -6.89
CA LYS A 103 10.44 -12.83 -7.81
C LYS A 103 11.14 -12.45 -9.11
N TRP A 104 12.35 -11.91 -9.04
CA TRP A 104 13.09 -11.38 -10.18
C TRP A 104 13.86 -12.44 -11.01
N LEU A 105 13.92 -13.68 -10.56
CA LEU A 105 14.62 -14.74 -11.26
C LEU A 105 13.84 -15.16 -12.52
N PRO A 106 14.44 -15.18 -13.72
CA PRO A 106 13.76 -15.51 -14.96
C PRO A 106 13.04 -16.86 -14.95
N ALA A 107 13.59 -17.85 -14.22
CA ALA A 107 12.99 -19.17 -14.06
C ALA A 107 11.62 -19.15 -13.35
N PHE A 108 11.32 -18.13 -12.55
CA PHE A 108 10.07 -18.01 -11.79
C PHE A 108 9.03 -17.11 -12.46
N GLN A 109 9.36 -16.40 -13.54
CA GLN A 109 8.45 -15.47 -14.22
C GLN A 109 7.15 -16.17 -14.64
N ARG A 110 7.26 -17.33 -15.29
CA ARG A 110 6.09 -18.12 -15.71
C ARG A 110 5.26 -18.59 -14.50
N GLN A 111 5.91 -19.11 -13.47
CA GLN A 111 5.23 -19.55 -12.25
C GLN A 111 4.48 -18.41 -11.55
N THR A 112 5.07 -17.21 -11.54
CA THR A 112 4.43 -16.01 -10.98
C THR A 112 3.17 -15.64 -11.76
N VAL A 113 3.22 -15.66 -13.11
CA VAL A 113 2.03 -15.43 -13.94
C VAL A 113 0.96 -16.47 -13.63
N ASP A 114 1.31 -17.78 -13.66
CA ASP A 114 0.37 -18.87 -13.42
C ASP A 114 -0.29 -18.75 -12.04
N LEU A 115 0.45 -18.32 -11.00
CA LEU A 115 -0.09 -18.05 -9.68
C LEU A 115 -1.18 -16.95 -9.71
N TYR A 116 -0.89 -15.79 -10.31
CA TYR A 116 -1.87 -14.71 -10.40
C TYR A 116 -3.11 -15.11 -11.21
N LEU A 117 -2.94 -15.88 -12.30
CA LEU A 117 -4.04 -16.40 -13.08
C LEU A 117 -4.93 -17.35 -12.25
N ALA A 118 -4.31 -18.28 -11.50
CA ALA A 118 -5.03 -19.23 -10.65
C ALA A 118 -5.80 -18.51 -9.52
N LEU A 119 -5.16 -17.56 -8.84
CA LEU A 119 -5.78 -16.77 -7.78
C LEU A 119 -6.94 -15.91 -8.33
N THR A 120 -6.78 -15.31 -9.51
CA THR A 120 -7.84 -14.53 -10.17
C THR A 120 -9.04 -15.41 -10.46
N ARG A 121 -8.84 -16.60 -11.09
CA ARG A 121 -9.94 -17.55 -11.36
C ARG A 121 -10.64 -18.01 -10.09
N ALA A 122 -9.87 -18.32 -9.04
CA ALA A 122 -10.43 -18.70 -7.74
C ALA A 122 -11.28 -17.58 -7.15
N GLY A 123 -10.78 -16.33 -7.18
CA GLY A 123 -11.51 -15.17 -6.71
C GLY A 123 -12.78 -14.89 -7.50
N LEU A 124 -12.74 -15.01 -8.82
CA LEU A 124 -13.93 -14.88 -9.69
C LEU A 124 -14.99 -15.95 -9.38
N ALA A 125 -14.55 -17.20 -9.16
CA ALA A 125 -15.44 -18.32 -8.85
C ALA A 125 -16.08 -18.19 -7.45
N ALA A 126 -15.37 -17.60 -6.49
CA ALA A 126 -15.85 -17.39 -5.12
C ALA A 126 -16.84 -16.24 -4.97
N ARG A 127 -17.08 -15.44 -6.01
CA ARG A 127 -18.02 -14.31 -5.97
C ARG A 127 -19.46 -14.79 -5.70
N PRO A 128 -20.23 -14.02 -4.91
CA PRO A 128 -21.66 -14.29 -4.72
C PRO A 128 -22.39 -14.39 -6.06
N ALA A 129 -23.40 -15.25 -6.14
CA ALA A 129 -24.16 -15.45 -7.37
C ALA A 129 -24.79 -14.13 -7.88
N ALA A 130 -25.23 -13.25 -6.98
CA ALA A 130 -25.80 -11.95 -7.31
C ALA A 130 -24.81 -11.01 -8.03
N ASP A 131 -23.50 -11.21 -7.81
CA ASP A 131 -22.46 -10.32 -8.35
C ASP A 131 -21.77 -10.89 -9.60
N ARG A 132 -22.16 -12.10 -10.04
CA ARG A 132 -21.47 -12.79 -11.16
C ARG A 132 -21.63 -12.09 -12.49
N ASP A 133 -22.75 -11.39 -12.70
CA ASP A 133 -23.00 -10.62 -13.91
C ASP A 133 -22.24 -9.30 -13.97
N ALA A 134 -21.84 -8.77 -12.81
CA ALA A 134 -21.02 -7.58 -12.74
C ALA A 134 -19.58 -7.89 -13.20
N LYS A 135 -19.04 -7.04 -14.07
CA LYS A 135 -17.66 -7.15 -14.57
C LYS A 135 -16.72 -6.49 -13.56
N PRO A 136 -15.92 -7.24 -12.78
CA PRO A 136 -15.07 -6.65 -11.77
C PRO A 136 -13.86 -5.97 -12.40
N LEU A 137 -13.41 -4.88 -11.79
CA LEU A 137 -12.04 -4.44 -11.95
C LEU A 137 -11.13 -5.40 -11.17
N ILE A 138 -10.25 -6.09 -11.89
CA ILE A 138 -9.25 -6.97 -11.28
C ILE A 138 -8.00 -6.15 -11.01
N ILE A 139 -7.46 -6.24 -9.80
CA ILE A 139 -6.26 -5.50 -9.41
C ILE A 139 -5.22 -6.48 -8.87
N TRP A 140 -4.06 -6.54 -9.55
CA TRP A 140 -2.86 -7.19 -9.07
C TRP A 140 -1.91 -6.13 -8.48
N PRO A 141 -1.05 -6.47 -7.50
CA PRO A 141 -0.24 -5.50 -6.80
C PRO A 141 0.85 -4.85 -7.67
N GLU A 142 1.53 -3.87 -7.07
CA GLU A 142 2.73 -3.27 -7.62
C GLU A 142 3.77 -4.33 -7.96
N THR A 143 4.32 -4.24 -9.17
CA THR A 143 5.29 -5.21 -9.69
C THR A 143 4.80 -6.66 -9.62
N ALA A 144 3.51 -6.91 -9.86
CA ALA A 144 2.98 -8.27 -9.92
C ALA A 144 3.73 -9.13 -10.95
N LEU A 145 4.11 -8.51 -12.07
CA LEU A 145 4.88 -9.15 -13.14
C LEU A 145 6.33 -8.67 -13.08
N PRO A 146 7.29 -9.54 -12.71
CA PRO A 146 8.71 -9.17 -12.58
C PRO A 146 9.45 -9.25 -13.92
N PHE A 147 8.88 -8.67 -14.97
CA PHE A 147 9.45 -8.59 -16.31
C PHE A 147 8.80 -7.46 -17.11
N PHE A 148 9.48 -6.99 -18.14
CA PHE A 148 8.93 -5.99 -19.06
C PHE A 148 7.78 -6.58 -19.86
N PHE A 149 6.56 -6.16 -19.55
CA PHE A 149 5.34 -6.70 -20.14
C PHE A 149 5.32 -6.58 -21.66
N GLU A 150 5.84 -5.47 -22.20
CA GLU A 150 5.86 -5.20 -23.64
C GLU A 150 6.88 -6.08 -24.40
N THR A 151 7.86 -6.65 -23.72
CA THR A 151 8.96 -7.40 -24.38
C THR A 151 8.85 -8.92 -24.24
N LYS A 152 7.84 -9.42 -23.54
CA LYS A 152 7.61 -10.86 -23.29
C LYS A 152 6.25 -11.30 -23.86
N PRO A 153 6.07 -11.36 -25.19
CA PRO A 153 4.76 -11.56 -25.81
C PRO A 153 4.05 -12.83 -25.36
N ALA A 154 4.78 -13.92 -25.12
CA ALA A 154 4.19 -15.19 -24.69
C ALA A 154 3.58 -15.10 -23.27
N LEU A 155 4.25 -14.42 -22.34
CA LEU A 155 3.72 -14.20 -20.98
C LEU A 155 2.64 -13.13 -20.98
N ALA A 156 2.81 -12.07 -21.77
CA ALA A 156 1.82 -11.01 -21.91
C ALA A 156 0.49 -11.54 -22.48
N ALA A 157 0.53 -12.50 -23.42
CA ALA A 157 -0.68 -13.13 -23.96
C ALA A 157 -1.50 -13.78 -22.86
N LEU A 158 -0.89 -14.53 -21.95
CA LEU A 158 -1.60 -15.17 -20.83
C LEU A 158 -2.32 -14.16 -19.92
N VAL A 159 -1.69 -13.01 -19.69
CA VAL A 159 -2.28 -11.94 -18.87
C VAL A 159 -3.43 -11.26 -19.63
N ARG A 160 -3.31 -11.06 -20.94
CA ARG A 160 -4.37 -10.54 -21.81
C ARG A 160 -5.55 -11.49 -21.88
N ASP A 161 -5.28 -12.79 -22.02
CA ASP A 161 -6.30 -13.83 -22.02
C ASP A 161 -7.09 -13.85 -20.71
N MET A 162 -6.47 -13.53 -19.57
CA MET A 162 -7.17 -13.42 -18.30
C MET A 162 -8.19 -12.27 -18.29
N ALA A 163 -7.86 -11.13 -18.86
CA ALA A 163 -8.81 -10.01 -18.99
C ALA A 163 -10.01 -10.39 -19.89
N LEU A 164 -9.73 -11.10 -20.99
CA LEU A 164 -10.77 -11.66 -21.89
C LEU A 164 -11.67 -12.66 -21.16
N GLU A 165 -11.08 -13.62 -20.43
CA GLU A 165 -11.78 -14.63 -19.65
C GLU A 165 -12.71 -14.02 -18.60
N ALA A 166 -12.17 -13.03 -17.86
CA ALA A 166 -12.89 -12.31 -16.82
C ALA A 166 -13.94 -11.34 -17.37
N ARG A 167 -13.84 -10.96 -18.65
CA ARG A 167 -14.65 -9.91 -19.31
C ARG A 167 -14.63 -8.60 -18.52
N GLY A 168 -13.56 -8.32 -17.80
CA GLY A 168 -13.38 -7.17 -16.94
C GLY A 168 -12.01 -6.53 -17.12
N PRO A 169 -11.85 -5.25 -16.79
CA PRO A 169 -10.55 -4.60 -16.85
C PRO A 169 -9.58 -5.19 -15.80
N LEU A 170 -8.29 -5.25 -16.18
CA LEU A 170 -7.20 -5.77 -15.34
C LEU A 170 -6.13 -4.71 -15.17
N LEU A 171 -5.94 -4.25 -13.92
CA LEU A 171 -4.88 -3.35 -13.50
C LEU A 171 -3.75 -4.16 -12.84
N PHE A 172 -2.51 -3.96 -13.26
CA PHE A 172 -1.35 -4.63 -12.67
C PHE A 172 -0.08 -3.80 -12.77
N GLY A 173 0.87 -4.02 -11.84
CA GLY A 173 2.18 -3.42 -11.88
C GLY A 173 3.22 -4.31 -12.57
N ALA A 174 4.06 -3.70 -13.41
CA ALA A 174 5.21 -4.33 -14.05
C ALA A 174 6.27 -3.27 -14.41
N PRO A 175 7.56 -3.65 -14.61
CA PRO A 175 8.52 -2.74 -15.23
C PRO A 175 8.05 -2.36 -16.63
N GLY A 176 8.07 -1.04 -16.92
CA GLY A 176 7.85 -0.48 -18.26
C GLY A 176 9.17 -0.08 -18.90
N VAL A 177 9.25 -0.09 -20.23
CA VAL A 177 10.43 0.31 -20.97
C VAL A 177 10.07 1.19 -22.16
N GLU A 178 10.79 2.30 -22.32
CA GLU A 178 10.64 3.20 -23.47
C GLU A 178 11.97 3.55 -24.11
N ARG A 179 12.04 3.44 -25.44
CA ARG A 179 13.16 3.97 -26.22
C ARG A 179 12.91 5.45 -26.51
N ARG A 180 13.79 6.32 -26.03
CA ARG A 180 13.72 7.75 -26.28
C ARG A 180 14.66 8.14 -27.42
N PRO A 181 14.19 8.92 -28.42
CA PRO A 181 15.06 9.42 -29.48
C PRO A 181 16.26 10.17 -28.90
N GLY A 182 17.47 9.87 -29.41
CA GLY A 182 18.72 10.52 -29.00
C GLY A 182 19.32 10.01 -27.68
N ARG A 183 18.75 8.97 -27.05
CA ARG A 183 19.37 8.28 -25.90
C ARG A 183 19.80 6.87 -26.29
N ALA A 184 21.03 6.49 -25.89
CA ALA A 184 21.56 5.14 -26.15
C ALA A 184 20.84 4.08 -25.32
N GLU A 185 20.45 4.40 -24.08
CA GLU A 185 19.78 3.49 -23.17
C GLU A 185 18.28 3.76 -23.10
N PRO A 186 17.45 2.72 -23.02
CA PRO A 186 16.02 2.88 -22.80
C PRO A 186 15.73 3.41 -21.39
N ALA A 187 14.66 4.19 -21.25
CA ALA A 187 14.14 4.57 -19.95
C ALA A 187 13.31 3.42 -19.33
N ILE A 188 13.54 3.14 -18.06
CA ILE A 188 12.85 2.11 -17.29
C ILE A 188 11.92 2.81 -16.29
N PHE A 189 10.71 2.28 -16.12
CA PHE A 189 9.68 2.82 -15.26
C PHE A 189 9.11 1.75 -14.34
N ASN A 190 8.69 2.14 -13.14
CA ASN A 190 7.76 1.36 -12.33
C ASN A 190 6.35 1.73 -12.82
N ARG A 191 5.73 0.83 -13.59
CA ARG A 191 4.54 1.11 -14.40
C ARG A 191 3.34 0.30 -13.95
N ALA A 192 2.19 0.96 -13.82
CA ALA A 192 0.90 0.31 -13.75
C ALA A 192 0.30 0.25 -15.15
N PHE A 193 -0.14 -0.93 -15.57
CA PHE A 193 -0.82 -1.17 -16.83
C PHE A 193 -2.30 -1.42 -16.59
N LEU A 194 -3.15 -0.88 -17.45
CA LEU A 194 -4.57 -1.17 -17.47
C LEU A 194 -4.94 -1.85 -18.79
N LEU A 195 -5.40 -3.09 -18.70
CA LEU A 195 -6.00 -3.79 -19.82
C LEU A 195 -7.53 -3.63 -19.82
N GLY A 196 -8.09 -3.47 -21.00
CA GLY A 196 -9.53 -3.54 -21.21
C GLY A 196 -10.07 -4.97 -21.15
N PRO A 197 -11.41 -5.14 -21.14
CA PRO A 197 -12.05 -6.45 -21.16
C PRO A 197 -11.76 -7.26 -22.44
N ASP A 198 -11.24 -6.61 -23.46
CA ASP A 198 -10.77 -7.19 -24.73
C ASP A 198 -9.30 -7.59 -24.72
N GLY A 199 -8.61 -7.45 -23.57
CA GLY A 199 -7.19 -7.71 -23.41
C GLY A 199 -6.28 -6.64 -24.03
N ALA A 200 -6.82 -5.59 -24.66
CA ALA A 200 -6.03 -4.48 -25.17
C ALA A 200 -5.50 -3.59 -24.02
N THR A 201 -4.30 -3.05 -24.17
CA THR A 201 -3.81 -2.03 -23.22
C THR A 201 -4.53 -0.72 -23.50
N ILE A 202 -5.35 -0.27 -22.53
CA ILE A 202 -6.14 0.96 -22.65
C ILE A 202 -5.49 2.16 -21.95
N GLY A 203 -4.48 1.91 -21.10
CA GLY A 203 -3.72 2.96 -20.44
C GLY A 203 -2.58 2.42 -19.60
N HIS A 204 -1.70 3.31 -19.19
CA HIS A 204 -0.66 3.05 -18.21
C HIS A 204 -0.36 4.32 -17.40
N TYR A 205 0.24 4.13 -16.23
CA TYR A 205 0.75 5.20 -15.38
C TYR A 205 2.15 4.85 -14.88
N ASP A 206 3.07 5.77 -15.01
CA ASP A 206 4.43 5.63 -14.51
C ASP A 206 4.56 6.30 -13.15
N LYS A 207 5.13 5.58 -12.19
CA LYS A 207 5.34 6.08 -10.83
C LYS A 207 6.24 7.31 -10.86
N GLU A 208 5.73 8.46 -10.39
CA GLU A 208 6.45 9.74 -10.38
C GLU A 208 7.36 9.88 -9.16
N HIS A 209 6.89 9.44 -7.98
CA HIS A 209 7.60 9.55 -6.72
C HIS A 209 8.27 8.23 -6.37
N LEU A 210 9.52 8.09 -6.79
CA LEU A 210 10.32 6.88 -6.54
C LEU A 210 10.82 6.84 -5.10
N VAL A 211 10.94 5.62 -4.55
CA VAL A 211 11.48 5.41 -3.20
C VAL A 211 12.98 5.68 -3.21
N PRO A 212 13.48 6.64 -2.40
CA PRO A 212 14.92 6.93 -2.32
C PRO A 212 15.72 5.67 -1.97
N PHE A 213 16.81 5.46 -2.69
CA PHE A 213 17.72 4.30 -2.55
C PHE A 213 17.13 2.92 -2.86
N GLY A 214 15.87 2.85 -3.31
CA GLY A 214 15.22 1.58 -3.65
C GLY A 214 14.83 1.44 -5.12
N GLU A 215 14.60 2.56 -5.81
CA GLU A 215 14.06 2.59 -7.19
C GLU A 215 14.84 3.54 -8.12
N TYR A 216 16.09 3.93 -7.74
CA TYR A 216 17.00 4.74 -8.57
C TYR A 216 18.08 3.88 -9.20
#